data_ebca5ccf37d5ba234fc74fad23a04188
#
_entry.id   ebca5ccf37d5ba234fc74fad23a04188
#
_cell.length_a   1.000
_cell.length_b   1.000
_cell.length_c   1.000
_cell.angle_alpha   90.00
_cell.angle_beta   90.00
_cell.angle_gamma   90.00
#
_symmetry.space_group_name_H-M   'P 1'
#
loop_
_entity.id
_entity.type
_entity.pdbx_description
1 polymer ?
#
loop_
_entity_poly.entity_id
_entity_poly.type
_entity_poly.pdbx_seq_one_letter_code
_entity_poly.pdbx_strand_id
1 'polypeptide(L)'
;MSSEWNSPVPHPDTPAVRTPHEVLTCYYQAMLDKSPDDLADLYAVDAVHEFPFTSPGFPPRYEGREAVRAGYRAAWGASPAQVQEVRRIAAYETTDPEVIIAEHVVVGTLTTKATTFTVPGLLILHVHNGLITRVRDYMDGSGVPSAGA
;
A
#
# COMPACT_ATOMS: atom_id res chain seq x y z
N MET A 1 -2.17 -42.36 -11.75
CA MET A 1 -2.16 -41.17 -12.61
C MET A 1 -2.29 -39.91 -11.77
N SER A 2 -1.37 -39.04 -11.90
CA SER A 2 -1.35 -37.82 -11.11
C SER A 2 -2.40 -36.82 -11.61
N SER A 3 -3.10 -36.13 -10.68
CA SER A 3 -4.03 -35.07 -11.01
C SER A 3 -3.36 -33.84 -11.62
N GLU A 4 -2.03 -33.78 -11.55
CA GLU A 4 -1.25 -32.68 -12.13
C GLU A 4 -1.46 -32.53 -13.62
N TRP A 5 -1.75 -33.63 -14.31
CA TRP A 5 -2.01 -33.61 -15.75
C TRP A 5 -3.26 -32.83 -16.14
N ASN A 6 -4.17 -32.65 -15.21
CA ASN A 6 -5.43 -31.95 -15.43
C ASN A 6 -5.39 -30.51 -14.93
N SER A 7 -4.27 -30.08 -14.35
CA SER A 7 -4.11 -28.70 -13.88
C SER A 7 -3.86 -27.78 -15.08
N PRO A 8 -4.62 -26.69 -15.21
CA PRO A 8 -4.37 -25.76 -16.31
C PRO A 8 -2.98 -25.14 -16.17
N VAL A 9 -2.20 -25.19 -17.23
CA VAL A 9 -0.92 -24.49 -17.29
C VAL A 9 -1.22 -23.04 -17.67
N PRO A 10 -0.75 -22.05 -16.89
CA PRO A 10 -0.97 -20.65 -17.23
C PRO A 10 -0.40 -20.36 -18.61
N HIS A 11 -1.13 -19.62 -19.42
CA HIS A 11 -0.65 -19.17 -20.71
C HIS A 11 0.52 -18.20 -20.48
N PRO A 12 1.63 -18.30 -21.25
CA PRO A 12 2.80 -17.42 -21.03
C PRO A 12 2.48 -15.94 -21.09
N ASP A 13 1.47 -15.54 -21.88
CA ASP A 13 1.07 -14.14 -22.03
C ASP A 13 0.01 -13.69 -21.02
N THR A 14 -0.46 -14.60 -20.16
CA THR A 14 -1.45 -14.29 -19.14
C THR A 14 -0.74 -13.93 -17.83
N PRO A 15 -0.87 -12.68 -17.36
CA PRO A 15 -0.28 -12.31 -16.07
C PRO A 15 -0.81 -13.21 -14.95
N ALA A 16 0.08 -13.70 -14.12
CA ALA A 16 -0.32 -14.46 -12.95
C ALA A 16 -1.06 -13.54 -11.99
N VAL A 17 -2.15 -14.05 -11.38
CA VAL A 17 -2.90 -13.31 -10.36
C VAL A 17 -2.05 -13.26 -9.10
N ARG A 18 -1.83 -12.05 -8.58
CA ARG A 18 -1.05 -11.84 -7.36
C ARG A 18 -1.81 -12.35 -6.14
N THR A 19 -1.07 -12.96 -5.23
CA THR A 19 -1.59 -13.28 -3.88
C THR A 19 -1.64 -12.01 -3.03
N PRO A 20 -2.39 -11.99 -1.90
CA PRO A 20 -2.35 -10.85 -0.99
C PRO A 20 -0.94 -10.49 -0.50
N HIS A 21 -0.09 -11.47 -0.22
CA HIS A 21 1.31 -11.22 0.16
C HIS A 21 2.10 -10.54 -0.96
N GLU A 22 1.90 -10.96 -2.20
CA GLU A 22 2.56 -10.36 -3.35
C GLU A 22 2.07 -8.92 -3.57
N VAL A 23 0.78 -8.66 -3.40
CA VAL A 23 0.22 -7.31 -3.47
C VAL A 23 0.82 -6.43 -2.38
N LEU A 24 0.95 -6.94 -1.16
CA LEU A 24 1.58 -6.21 -0.05
C LEU A 24 3.03 -5.84 -0.38
N THR A 25 3.79 -6.75 -0.95
CA THR A 25 5.18 -6.49 -1.36
C THR A 25 5.24 -5.37 -2.41
N CYS A 26 4.34 -5.42 -3.40
CA CYS A 26 4.25 -4.36 -4.42
C CYS A 26 3.82 -3.03 -3.81
N TYR A 27 2.91 -3.05 -2.83
CA TYR A 27 2.46 -1.86 -2.11
C TYR A 27 3.64 -1.16 -1.44
N TYR A 28 4.45 -1.90 -0.69
CA TYR A 28 5.62 -1.34 -0.03
C TYR A 28 6.66 -0.83 -1.03
N GLN A 29 6.84 -1.52 -2.15
CA GLN A 29 7.76 -1.04 -3.19
C GLN A 29 7.29 0.28 -3.79
N ALA A 30 5.98 0.43 -4.03
CA ALA A 30 5.41 1.68 -4.54
C ALA A 30 5.63 2.84 -3.55
N MET A 31 5.56 2.56 -2.24
CA MET A 31 5.86 3.57 -1.22
C MET A 31 7.33 3.98 -1.26
N LEU A 32 8.24 3.01 -1.39
CA LEU A 32 9.68 3.29 -1.51
C LEU A 32 9.98 4.16 -2.73
N ASP A 33 9.34 3.86 -3.84
CA ASP A 33 9.54 4.57 -5.10
C ASP A 33 8.78 5.90 -5.16
N LYS A 34 7.92 6.18 -4.20
CA LYS A 34 6.98 7.31 -4.22
C LYS A 34 6.26 7.38 -5.57
N SER A 35 5.76 6.24 -6.04
CA SER A 35 5.10 6.13 -7.33
C SER A 35 3.58 6.01 -7.14
N PRO A 36 2.82 7.09 -7.36
CA PRO A 36 1.35 7.03 -7.28
C PRO A 36 0.75 6.10 -8.32
N ASP A 37 1.36 5.98 -9.48
CA ASP A 37 0.90 5.11 -10.55
C ASP A 37 1.08 3.65 -10.18
N ASP A 38 2.26 3.26 -9.70
CA ASP A 38 2.53 1.88 -9.28
C ASP A 38 1.63 1.48 -8.12
N LEU A 39 1.36 2.41 -7.20
CA LEU A 39 0.44 2.16 -6.10
C LEU A 39 -0.99 1.96 -6.62
N ALA A 40 -1.50 2.91 -7.40
CA ALA A 40 -2.88 2.88 -7.88
C ALA A 40 -3.17 1.67 -8.76
N ASP A 41 -2.19 1.23 -9.53
CA ASP A 41 -2.32 0.06 -10.40
C ASP A 41 -2.53 -1.24 -9.62
N LEU A 42 -2.30 -1.25 -8.31
CA LEU A 42 -2.61 -2.39 -7.44
C LEU A 42 -4.09 -2.46 -7.07
N TYR A 43 -4.86 -1.40 -7.31
CA TYR A 43 -6.24 -1.26 -6.85
C TYR A 43 -7.24 -1.62 -7.93
N ALA A 44 -8.37 -2.20 -7.52
CA ALA A 44 -9.54 -2.33 -8.38
C ALA A 44 -10.11 -0.94 -8.68
N VAL A 45 -10.85 -0.82 -9.78
CA VAL A 45 -11.40 0.47 -10.25
C VAL A 45 -12.23 1.16 -9.16
N ASP A 46 -13.03 0.39 -8.42
CA ASP A 46 -13.96 0.87 -7.39
C ASP A 46 -13.44 0.66 -5.97
N ALA A 47 -12.14 0.45 -5.81
CA ALA A 47 -11.53 0.23 -4.49
C ALA A 47 -11.67 1.46 -3.59
N VAL A 48 -11.67 1.21 -2.28
CA VAL A 48 -11.73 2.26 -1.27
C VAL A 48 -10.49 2.17 -0.37
N HIS A 49 -9.83 3.30 -0.18
CA HIS A 49 -8.69 3.42 0.74
C HIS A 49 -9.10 4.32 1.90
N GLU A 50 -9.21 3.76 3.09
CA GLU A 50 -9.70 4.46 4.28
C GLU A 50 -8.56 4.79 5.24
N PHE A 51 -8.66 5.97 5.86
CA PHE A 51 -7.80 6.40 6.96
C PHE A 51 -8.65 6.49 8.21
N PRO A 52 -8.75 5.39 9.03
CA PRO A 52 -9.61 5.39 10.21
C PRO A 52 -9.18 6.38 11.28
N PHE A 53 -7.89 6.71 11.34
CA PHE A 53 -7.38 7.76 12.21
C PHE A 53 -7.20 9.04 11.42
N THR A 54 -7.45 10.18 12.07
CA THR A 54 -7.22 11.49 11.45
C THR A 54 -5.73 11.71 11.22
N SER A 55 -5.36 12.03 9.98
CA SER A 55 -3.98 12.33 9.61
C SER A 55 -3.94 13.66 8.85
N PRO A 56 -3.02 14.58 9.22
CA PRO A 56 -2.86 15.83 8.48
C PRO A 56 -2.52 15.56 7.01
N GLY A 57 -3.19 16.25 6.10
CA GLY A 57 -2.94 16.13 4.68
C GLY A 57 -3.66 14.98 3.99
N PHE A 58 -4.41 14.18 4.74
CA PHE A 58 -5.18 13.07 4.18
C PHE A 58 -6.67 13.22 4.50
N PRO A 59 -7.56 12.94 3.51
CA PRO A 59 -9.00 12.90 3.77
C PRO A 59 -9.36 11.63 4.55
N PRO A 60 -10.61 11.47 4.99
CA PRO A 60 -11.03 10.22 5.65
C PRO A 60 -10.90 8.99 4.76
N ARG A 61 -11.02 9.15 3.45
CA ARG A 61 -10.87 8.08 2.47
C ARG A 61 -10.73 8.61 1.05
N TYR A 62 -10.21 7.75 0.18
CA TYR A 62 -10.28 7.90 -1.27
C TYR A 62 -11.23 6.85 -1.81
N GLU A 63 -12.16 7.25 -2.65
CA GLU A 63 -13.10 6.35 -3.31
C GLU A 63 -12.72 6.18 -4.79
N GLY A 64 -12.31 4.95 -5.14
CA GLY A 64 -11.90 4.59 -6.48
C GLY A 64 -10.41 4.70 -6.72
N ARG A 65 -9.92 3.86 -7.64
CA ARG A 65 -8.50 3.80 -8.01
C ARG A 65 -7.94 5.16 -8.43
N GLU A 66 -8.70 5.91 -9.23
CA GLU A 66 -8.20 7.19 -9.73
C GLU A 66 -8.16 8.27 -8.65
N ALA A 67 -9.05 8.18 -7.64
CA ALA A 67 -8.96 9.05 -6.47
C ALA A 67 -7.73 8.70 -5.62
N VAL A 68 -7.37 7.43 -5.50
CA VAL A 68 -6.13 7.00 -4.84
C VAL A 68 -4.92 7.56 -5.59
N ARG A 69 -4.90 7.43 -6.92
CA ARG A 69 -3.80 7.93 -7.75
C ARG A 69 -3.61 9.43 -7.57
N ALA A 70 -4.68 10.19 -7.72
CA ALA A 70 -4.64 11.65 -7.59
C ALA A 70 -4.27 12.10 -6.18
N GLY A 71 -4.83 11.43 -5.16
CA GLY A 71 -4.57 11.76 -3.76
C GLY A 71 -3.12 11.53 -3.36
N TYR A 72 -2.55 10.40 -3.73
CA TYR A 72 -1.15 10.11 -3.42
C TYR A 72 -0.19 10.93 -4.26
N ARG A 73 -0.54 11.26 -5.51
CA ARG A 73 0.25 12.17 -6.31
C ARG A 73 0.35 13.54 -5.64
N ALA A 74 -0.75 14.05 -5.13
CA ALA A 74 -0.78 15.33 -4.41
C ALA A 74 -0.02 15.24 -3.08
N ALA A 75 -0.28 14.22 -2.28
CA ALA A 75 0.34 14.06 -0.96
C ALA A 75 1.85 13.85 -1.06
N TRP A 76 2.29 12.95 -1.91
CA TRP A 76 3.72 12.67 -2.07
C TRP A 76 4.45 13.78 -2.79
N GLY A 77 3.78 14.45 -3.74
CA GLY A 77 4.37 15.58 -4.45
C GLY A 77 4.60 16.80 -3.57
N ALA A 78 3.75 17.02 -2.57
CA ALA A 78 3.86 18.14 -1.64
C ALA A 78 4.79 17.82 -0.45
N SER A 79 5.09 16.54 -0.19
CA SER A 79 5.85 16.12 0.98
C SER A 79 7.36 16.22 0.75
N PRO A 80 8.12 16.81 1.69
CA PRO A 80 9.59 16.81 1.63
C PRO A 80 10.18 15.46 2.07
N ALA A 81 9.36 14.49 2.41
CA ALA A 81 9.81 13.20 2.92
C ALA A 81 10.33 12.31 1.79
N GLN A 82 11.45 11.66 2.04
CA GLN A 82 12.02 10.62 1.19
C GLN A 82 12.04 9.31 1.99
N VAL A 83 11.30 8.31 1.51
CA VAL A 83 11.28 7.00 2.18
C VAL A 83 12.58 6.27 1.88
N GLN A 84 13.27 5.83 2.92
CA GLN A 84 14.52 5.08 2.81
C GLN A 84 14.28 3.59 2.96
N GLU A 85 13.32 3.23 3.81
CA GLU A 85 13.07 1.85 4.14
C GLU A 85 11.63 1.69 4.63
N VAL A 86 11.01 0.57 4.31
CA VAL A 86 9.79 0.12 4.99
C VAL A 86 10.16 -1.13 5.76
N ARG A 87 10.22 -1.02 7.09
CA ARG A 87 10.48 -2.16 7.95
C ARG A 87 9.21 -2.97 8.11
N ARG A 88 9.24 -4.18 7.61
CA ARG A 88 8.11 -5.10 7.71
C ARG A 88 8.20 -5.81 9.06
N ILE A 89 7.33 -5.42 9.99
CA ILE A 89 7.34 -5.98 11.35
C ILE A 89 6.69 -7.35 11.35
N ALA A 90 5.49 -7.45 10.76
CA ALA A 90 4.74 -8.70 10.71
C ALA A 90 3.68 -8.64 9.61
N ALA A 91 3.30 -9.80 9.11
CA ALA A 91 2.13 -9.96 8.25
C ALA A 91 1.33 -11.15 8.79
N TYR A 92 0.03 -10.96 8.92
CA TYR A 92 -0.87 -11.94 9.50
C TYR A 92 -1.91 -12.36 8.48
N GLU A 93 -2.01 -13.65 8.24
CA GLU A 93 -3.13 -14.20 7.50
C GLU A 93 -4.35 -14.23 8.42
N THR A 94 -5.53 -14.02 7.84
CA THR A 94 -6.78 -14.06 8.59
C THR A 94 -7.60 -15.28 8.19
N THR A 95 -8.77 -15.46 8.81
CA THR A 95 -9.69 -16.52 8.41
C THR A 95 -10.27 -16.30 7.01
N ASP A 96 -10.17 -15.09 6.49
CA ASP A 96 -10.51 -14.79 5.10
C ASP A 96 -9.21 -14.78 4.27
N PRO A 97 -9.05 -15.71 3.31
CA PRO A 97 -7.81 -15.80 2.53
C PRO A 97 -7.56 -14.57 1.64
N GLU A 98 -8.54 -13.69 1.46
CA GLU A 98 -8.40 -12.45 0.70
C GLU A 98 -7.98 -11.26 1.58
N VAL A 99 -7.90 -11.44 2.90
CA VAL A 99 -7.57 -10.36 3.83
C VAL A 99 -6.25 -10.63 4.54
N ILE A 100 -5.34 -9.69 4.43
CA ILE A 100 -4.05 -9.73 5.13
C ILE A 100 -3.90 -8.49 5.99
N ILE A 101 -3.32 -8.66 7.19
CA ILE A 101 -3.00 -7.57 8.10
C ILE A 101 -1.48 -7.45 8.17
N ALA A 102 -0.97 -6.25 8.03
CA ALA A 102 0.48 -6.02 8.03
C ALA A 102 0.86 -4.86 8.94
N GLU A 103 1.87 -5.08 9.78
CA GLU A 103 2.50 -4.03 10.57
C GLU A 103 3.81 -3.63 9.94
N HIS A 104 4.09 -2.33 9.93
CA HIS A 104 5.32 -1.80 9.37
C HIS A 104 5.74 -0.52 10.06
N VAL A 105 6.99 -0.12 9.82
CA VAL A 105 7.49 1.20 10.18
C VAL A 105 8.14 1.80 8.94
N VAL A 106 7.64 2.94 8.50
CA VAL A 106 8.28 3.71 7.43
C VAL A 106 9.41 4.51 8.02
N VAL A 107 10.60 4.37 7.46
CA VAL A 107 11.80 5.12 7.87
C VAL A 107 12.19 6.02 6.71
N GLY A 108 12.39 7.28 6.99
CA GLY A 108 12.73 8.23 5.94
C GLY A 108 13.56 9.39 6.43
N THR A 109 13.84 10.28 5.48
CA THR A 109 14.55 11.54 5.72
C THR A 109 13.78 12.67 5.08
N LEU A 110 13.98 13.88 5.61
CA LEU A 110 13.46 15.09 4.98
C LEU A 110 14.48 15.62 3.99
N THR A 111 14.04 15.94 2.77
CA THR A 111 14.94 16.52 1.75
C THR A 111 15.36 17.94 2.09
N THR A 112 14.59 18.63 2.95
CA THR A 112 14.85 20.01 3.36
C THR A 112 15.75 20.11 4.59
N LYS A 113 15.89 19.02 5.36
CA LYS A 113 16.70 18.96 6.58
C LYS A 113 17.30 17.55 6.68
N ALA A 114 18.52 17.44 7.17
CA ALA A 114 19.17 16.15 7.37
C ALA A 114 18.61 15.44 8.63
N THR A 115 17.28 15.25 8.67
CA THR A 115 16.56 14.69 9.81
C THR A 115 15.89 13.40 9.40
N THR A 116 16.04 12.35 10.20
CA THR A 116 15.34 11.09 10.01
C THR A 116 14.00 11.11 10.76
N PHE A 117 13.04 10.35 10.25
CA PHE A 117 11.74 10.17 10.91
C PHE A 117 11.28 8.72 10.76
N THR A 118 10.36 8.32 11.63
CA THR A 118 9.71 7.01 11.56
C THR A 118 8.20 7.19 11.67
N VAL A 119 7.45 6.41 10.88
CA VAL A 119 5.99 6.40 10.91
C VAL A 119 5.54 4.95 11.06
N PRO A 120 5.13 4.53 12.28
CA PRO A 120 4.52 3.23 12.45
C PRO A 120 3.14 3.19 11.79
N GLY A 121 2.78 2.02 11.27
CA GLY A 121 1.49 1.84 10.64
C GLY A 121 1.04 0.39 10.62
N LEU A 122 -0.25 0.22 10.43
CA LEU A 122 -0.88 -1.07 10.24
C LEU A 122 -1.84 -0.96 9.07
N LEU A 123 -1.73 -1.91 8.16
CA LEU A 123 -2.59 -2.01 6.98
C LEU A 123 -3.48 -3.24 7.10
N ILE A 124 -4.76 -3.07 6.78
CA ILE A 124 -5.64 -4.18 6.48
C ILE A 124 -5.94 -4.11 5.00
N LEU A 125 -5.47 -5.10 4.23
CA LEU A 125 -5.67 -5.19 2.79
C LEU A 125 -6.70 -6.26 2.47
N HIS A 126 -7.72 -5.87 1.72
CA HIS A 126 -8.66 -6.79 1.09
C HIS A 126 -8.26 -6.91 -0.38
N VAL A 127 -7.90 -8.13 -0.80
CA VAL A 127 -7.40 -8.40 -2.15
C VAL A 127 -8.29 -9.44 -2.81
N HIS A 128 -8.83 -9.12 -3.97
CA HIS A 128 -9.67 -10.02 -4.74
C HIS A 128 -9.15 -10.10 -6.16
N ASN A 129 -8.94 -11.31 -6.67
CA ASN A 129 -8.38 -11.54 -8.00
C ASN A 129 -7.09 -10.73 -8.26
N GLY A 130 -6.23 -10.64 -7.23
CA GLY A 130 -4.95 -9.96 -7.34
C GLY A 130 -5.00 -8.45 -7.28
N LEU A 131 -6.17 -7.84 -7.05
CA LEU A 131 -6.34 -6.40 -6.93
C LEU A 131 -6.89 -6.03 -5.56
N ILE A 132 -6.42 -4.91 -5.05
CA ILE A 132 -6.92 -4.36 -3.78
C ILE A 132 -8.36 -3.85 -4.00
N THR A 133 -9.28 -4.31 -3.16
CA THR A 133 -10.66 -3.82 -3.15
C THR A 133 -10.88 -2.83 -2.01
N ARG A 134 -10.12 -2.96 -0.93
CA ARG A 134 -10.22 -2.08 0.24
C ARG A 134 -8.91 -2.05 0.99
N VAL A 135 -8.52 -0.86 1.43
CA VAL A 135 -7.43 -0.66 2.38
C VAL A 135 -7.97 0.06 3.58
N ARG A 136 -7.64 -0.41 4.77
CA ARG A 136 -7.77 0.35 6.00
C ARG A 136 -6.37 0.66 6.48
N ASP A 137 -6.01 1.93 6.43
CA ASP A 137 -4.66 2.43 6.65
C ASP A 137 -4.59 3.13 8.01
N TYR A 138 -4.09 2.39 9.01
CA TYR A 138 -3.92 2.88 10.38
C TYR A 138 -2.49 3.38 10.55
N MET A 139 -2.20 4.58 10.08
CA MET A 139 -0.89 5.16 10.26
C MET A 139 -0.89 6.17 11.41
N ASP A 140 0.27 6.31 12.07
CA ASP A 140 0.47 7.35 13.06
C ASP A 140 0.66 8.70 12.34
N GLY A 141 -0.44 9.45 12.21
CA GLY A 141 -0.43 10.74 11.53
C GLY A 141 0.44 11.78 12.22
N SER A 142 0.73 11.62 13.51
CA SER A 142 1.61 12.55 14.24
C SER A 142 3.07 12.40 13.82
N GLY A 143 3.45 11.24 13.29
CA GLY A 143 4.81 11.00 12.80
C GLY A 143 5.04 11.45 11.36
N VAL A 144 3.97 11.80 10.63
CA VAL A 144 4.09 12.20 9.23
C VAL A 144 4.60 13.64 9.13
N PRO A 145 5.75 13.90 8.46
CA PRO A 145 6.24 15.26 8.28
C PRO A 145 5.30 16.06 7.39
N SER A 146 5.01 17.30 7.82
CA SER A 146 4.22 18.22 7.00
C SER A 146 5.12 18.98 6.04
N ALA A 147 4.52 19.58 4.97
CA ALA A 147 5.26 20.37 3.99
C ALA A 147 5.94 21.60 4.60
N GLY A 148 5.47 22.08 5.75
CA GLY A 148 6.08 23.22 6.45
C GLY A 148 7.08 22.84 7.52
N ALA A 149 7.37 21.55 7.70
CA ALA A 149 8.28 21.07 8.72
C ALA A 149 9.74 21.20 8.34
#